data_df81c58b0e019c1856d1c9c4da83b565
#
_entry.id   df81c58b0e019c1856d1c9c4da83b565
#
_cell.length_a   1.000
_cell.length_b   1.000
_cell.length_c   1.000
_cell.angle_alpha   90.00
_cell.angle_beta   90.00
_cell.angle_gamma   90.00
#
_symmetry.space_group_name_H-M   'P 1'
#
loop_
_entity.id
_entity.type
_entity.pdbx_description
1 polymer ?
#
loop_
_entity_poly.entity_id
_entity_poly.type
_entity_poly.pdbx_seq_one_letter_code
_entity_poly.pdbx_strand_id
1 'polypeptide(L)'
;MPPDQALACGPEHLACYELTIEEETPFAGLVERGELILPEEEEVLAMAELSHDLLAQAGLPRYEISNYAAPGNHCRHNLNYWRNGSYLGLGAGAVSCLSGFRFSTVREPEPFAGLVQKGEPPLAEGECLPLAARFRESVVMGLRMTEGISVARLQRRFGLTPPGYYGKMLEELQQQGLVVLAADSLRLTEAGLPVANQVLARLV
;
A
#
# COMPACT_ATOMS: atom_id res chain seq x y z
N MET A 1 -8.29 19.12 3.73
CA MET A 1 -8.60 19.60 5.11
C MET A 1 -7.34 19.41 5.94
N PRO A 2 -6.83 20.44 6.61
CA PRO A 2 -5.66 20.31 7.48
C PRO A 2 -5.88 19.30 8.62
N PRO A 3 -4.81 18.63 9.12
CA PRO A 3 -4.94 17.60 10.14
C PRO A 3 -5.62 18.05 11.45
N ASP A 4 -5.37 19.28 11.90
CA ASP A 4 -5.97 19.88 13.09
C ASP A 4 -7.49 20.00 12.98
N GLN A 5 -8.00 20.43 11.83
CA GLN A 5 -9.44 20.48 11.58
C GLN A 5 -10.06 19.09 11.51
N ALA A 6 -9.35 18.11 10.94
CA ALA A 6 -9.79 16.72 10.91
C ALA A 6 -9.86 16.14 12.34
N LEU A 7 -8.86 16.40 13.16
CA LEU A 7 -8.81 15.97 14.56
C LEU A 7 -9.93 16.58 15.41
N ALA A 8 -10.37 17.81 15.12
CA ALA A 8 -11.50 18.43 15.81
C ALA A 8 -12.83 17.67 15.64
N CYS A 9 -12.93 16.80 14.63
CA CYS A 9 -14.08 15.92 14.43
C CYS A 9 -14.04 14.66 15.31
N GLY A 10 -12.97 14.42 16.07
CA GLY A 10 -12.81 13.24 16.95
C GLY A 10 -12.72 11.90 16.21
N PRO A 11 -11.98 11.79 15.10
CA PRO A 11 -11.91 10.55 14.35
C PRO A 11 -11.10 9.50 15.10
N GLU A 12 -11.46 8.23 14.94
CA GLU A 12 -10.68 7.08 15.44
C GLU A 12 -9.67 6.57 14.42
N HIS A 13 -9.79 7.03 13.16
CA HIS A 13 -8.94 6.66 12.03
C HIS A 13 -8.84 7.83 11.03
N LEU A 14 -7.64 8.09 10.53
CA LEU A 14 -7.38 9.08 9.48
C LEU A 14 -6.50 8.48 8.39
N ALA A 15 -6.80 8.82 7.15
CA ALA A 15 -5.97 8.56 5.99
C ALA A 15 -5.38 9.89 5.49
N CYS A 16 -4.05 9.97 5.44
CA CYS A 16 -3.31 11.13 4.92
C CYS A 16 -2.51 10.69 3.70
N TYR A 17 -2.98 11.11 2.53
CA TYR A 17 -2.33 10.80 1.26
C TYR A 17 -1.63 12.02 0.70
N GLU A 18 -0.47 11.80 0.11
CA GLU A 18 0.13 12.75 -0.82
C GLU A 18 -0.70 12.78 -2.11
N LEU A 19 -0.93 13.99 -2.64
CA LEU A 19 -1.64 14.15 -3.91
C LEU A 19 -0.75 13.70 -5.07
N THR A 20 -1.16 12.64 -5.73
CA THR A 20 -0.56 12.22 -7.01
C THR A 20 -1.35 12.83 -8.17
N ILE A 21 -0.63 13.46 -9.09
CA ILE A 21 -1.23 14.00 -10.32
C ILE A 21 -1.26 12.90 -11.36
N GLU A 22 -2.43 12.37 -11.61
CA GLU A 22 -2.65 11.34 -12.63
C GLU A 22 -2.73 11.99 -14.02
N GLU A 23 -2.13 11.33 -15.02
CA GLU A 23 -2.20 11.74 -16.43
C GLU A 23 -3.66 11.82 -16.91
N GLU A 24 -3.92 12.62 -17.94
CA GLU A 24 -5.26 12.82 -18.54
C GLU A 24 -6.32 13.38 -17.58
N THR A 25 -5.93 13.96 -16.44
CA THR A 25 -6.84 14.63 -15.51
C THR A 25 -6.83 16.14 -15.69
N PRO A 26 -7.89 16.85 -15.27
CA PRO A 26 -7.88 18.32 -15.22
C PRO A 26 -6.72 18.90 -14.41
N PHE A 27 -6.29 18.23 -13.34
CA PHE A 27 -5.14 18.66 -12.53
C PHE A 27 -3.83 18.58 -13.32
N ALA A 28 -3.60 17.52 -14.09
CA ALA A 28 -2.42 17.42 -14.96
C ALA A 28 -2.36 18.62 -15.93
N GLY A 29 -3.49 18.95 -16.57
CA GLY A 29 -3.57 20.10 -17.45
C GLY A 29 -3.32 21.45 -16.76
N LEU A 30 -3.70 21.62 -15.49
CA LEU A 30 -3.37 22.82 -14.70
C LEU A 30 -1.87 22.92 -14.41
N VAL A 31 -1.23 21.81 -14.05
CA VAL A 31 0.21 21.75 -13.79
C VAL A 31 0.99 22.05 -15.07
N GLU A 32 0.65 21.45 -16.20
CA GLU A 32 1.30 21.68 -17.50
C GLU A 32 1.25 23.15 -17.95
N ARG A 33 0.15 23.85 -17.66
CA ARG A 33 0.01 25.28 -17.97
C ARG A 33 0.60 26.22 -16.92
N GLY A 34 1.17 25.67 -15.83
CA GLY A 34 1.70 26.45 -14.72
C GLY A 34 0.63 27.19 -13.89
N GLU A 35 -0.65 26.80 -14.03
CA GLU A 35 -1.77 27.36 -13.25
C GLU A 35 -1.90 26.71 -11.86
N LEU A 36 -1.35 25.51 -11.68
CA LEU A 36 -1.21 24.82 -10.40
C LEU A 36 0.28 24.59 -10.13
N ILE A 37 0.80 25.23 -9.09
CA ILE A 37 2.17 25.04 -8.61
C ILE A 37 2.11 24.01 -7.50
N LEU A 38 2.84 22.90 -7.67
CA LEU A 38 2.96 21.88 -6.62
C LEU A 38 4.04 22.31 -5.62
N PRO A 39 3.93 21.90 -4.35
CA PRO A 39 4.98 22.15 -3.36
C PRO A 39 6.27 21.39 -3.76
N GLU A 40 7.41 21.93 -3.36
CA GLU A 40 8.71 21.27 -3.51
C GLU A 40 8.79 20.02 -2.62
N GLU A 41 9.64 19.05 -2.99
CA GLU A 41 9.79 17.78 -2.28
C GLU A 41 10.09 17.96 -0.78
N GLU A 42 10.92 18.94 -0.43
CA GLU A 42 11.24 19.27 0.96
C GLU A 42 10.01 19.75 1.74
N GLU A 43 9.11 20.50 1.10
CA GLU A 43 7.86 20.96 1.71
C GLU A 43 6.88 19.79 1.90
N VAL A 44 6.81 18.87 0.93
CA VAL A 44 5.99 17.65 1.03
C VAL A 44 6.46 16.79 2.20
N LEU A 45 7.78 16.57 2.33
CA LEU A 45 8.35 15.83 3.46
C LEU A 45 8.07 16.51 4.80
N ALA A 46 8.25 17.83 4.89
CA ALA A 46 7.94 18.57 6.11
C ALA A 46 6.46 18.50 6.49
N MET A 47 5.55 18.57 5.52
CA MET A 47 4.11 18.38 5.74
C MET A 47 3.79 16.97 6.23
N ALA A 48 4.45 15.94 5.70
CA ALA A 48 4.27 14.56 6.10
C ALA A 48 4.75 14.32 7.55
N GLU A 49 5.92 14.87 7.92
CA GLU A 49 6.47 14.81 9.28
C GLU A 49 5.57 15.52 10.28
N LEU A 50 5.16 16.75 9.98
CA LEU A 50 4.23 17.51 10.82
C LEU A 50 2.90 16.77 11.03
N SER A 51 2.35 16.20 9.96
CA SER A 51 1.12 15.42 10.02
C SER A 51 1.29 14.18 10.91
N HIS A 52 2.43 13.49 10.78
CA HIS A 52 2.76 12.34 11.61
C HIS A 52 2.80 12.71 13.10
N ASP A 53 3.51 13.78 13.44
CA ASP A 53 3.67 14.22 14.83
C ASP A 53 2.33 14.66 15.46
N LEU A 54 1.54 15.45 14.73
CA LEU A 54 0.23 15.89 15.20
C LEU A 54 -0.72 14.72 15.46
N LEU A 55 -0.77 13.74 14.54
CA LEU A 55 -1.65 12.58 14.67
C LEU A 55 -1.17 11.65 15.79
N ALA A 56 0.12 11.43 15.91
CA ALA A 56 0.70 10.62 17.00
C ALA A 56 0.40 11.24 18.37
N GLN A 57 0.57 12.57 18.53
CA GLN A 57 0.23 13.30 19.77
C GLN A 57 -1.26 13.24 20.09
N ALA A 58 -2.12 13.17 19.07
CA ALA A 58 -3.57 13.02 19.24
C ALA A 58 -4.00 11.56 19.54
N GLY A 59 -3.06 10.61 19.71
CA GLY A 59 -3.37 9.21 19.99
C GLY A 59 -3.72 8.39 18.77
N LEU A 60 -3.39 8.87 17.57
CA LEU A 60 -3.54 8.18 16.31
C LEU A 60 -2.15 7.81 15.74
N PRO A 61 -1.47 6.79 16.26
CA PRO A 61 -0.19 6.35 15.69
C PRO A 61 -0.37 5.83 14.27
N ARG A 62 0.67 6.02 13.46
CA ARG A 62 0.75 5.46 12.10
C ARG A 62 0.87 3.94 12.18
N TYR A 63 0.05 3.20 11.42
CA TYR A 63 0.12 1.74 11.35
C TYR A 63 0.52 1.22 9.96
N GLU A 64 0.44 2.06 8.93
CA GLU A 64 1.01 1.85 7.59
C GLU A 64 1.34 3.21 6.96
N ILE A 65 1.87 3.25 5.74
CA ILE A 65 2.47 4.45 5.12
C ILE A 65 1.57 5.68 5.21
N SER A 66 0.27 5.54 4.94
CA SER A 66 -0.67 6.66 4.78
C SER A 66 -1.82 6.67 5.79
N ASN A 67 -1.89 5.68 6.69
CA ASN A 67 -3.03 5.55 7.60
C ASN A 67 -2.62 5.54 9.07
N TYR A 68 -3.43 6.24 9.85
CA TYR A 68 -3.27 6.49 11.28
C TYR A 68 -4.54 6.09 12.01
N ALA A 69 -4.42 5.45 13.16
CA ALA A 69 -5.60 5.01 13.91
C ALA A 69 -5.33 4.87 15.40
N ALA A 70 -6.34 5.11 16.21
CA ALA A 70 -6.32 4.74 17.62
C ALA A 70 -6.13 3.22 17.78
N PRO A 71 -5.50 2.75 18.86
CA PRO A 71 -5.30 1.32 19.11
C PRO A 71 -6.60 0.54 19.01
N GLY A 72 -6.61 -0.52 18.17
CA GLY A 72 -7.79 -1.33 17.91
C GLY A 72 -8.65 -0.89 16.71
N ASN A 73 -8.44 0.31 16.17
CA ASN A 73 -9.27 0.88 15.08
C ASN A 73 -8.56 0.86 13.71
N HIS A 74 -7.52 0.03 13.56
CA HIS A 74 -6.87 -0.20 12.26
C HIS A 74 -7.88 -0.70 11.23
N CYS A 75 -7.86 -0.16 10.03
CA CYS A 75 -8.73 -0.60 8.94
C CYS A 75 -8.38 -2.04 8.52
N ARG A 76 -9.24 -2.99 8.90
CA ARG A 76 -9.05 -4.43 8.59
C ARG A 76 -8.99 -4.70 7.08
N HIS A 77 -9.71 -3.90 6.29
CA HIS A 77 -9.70 -4.01 4.83
C HIS A 77 -8.32 -3.65 4.27
N ASN A 78 -7.74 -2.51 4.69
CA ASN A 78 -6.40 -2.11 4.28
C ASN A 78 -5.34 -3.13 4.72
N LEU A 79 -5.41 -3.58 5.98
CA LEU A 79 -4.48 -4.60 6.49
C LEU A 79 -4.58 -5.91 5.72
N ASN A 80 -5.76 -6.30 5.20
CA ASN A 80 -5.88 -7.48 4.35
C ASN A 80 -5.08 -7.33 3.06
N TYR A 81 -5.11 -6.16 2.42
CA TYR A 81 -4.28 -5.87 1.24
C TYR A 81 -2.79 -5.87 1.58
N TRP A 82 -2.38 -5.16 2.63
CA TRP A 82 -0.96 -5.11 3.02
C TRP A 82 -0.40 -6.48 3.42
N ARG A 83 -1.22 -7.35 3.96
CA ARG A 83 -0.87 -8.75 4.25
C ARG A 83 -0.95 -9.67 3.03
N ASN A 84 -1.22 -9.12 1.86
CA ASN A 84 -1.44 -9.83 0.60
C ASN A 84 -2.42 -11.00 0.78
N GLY A 85 -3.56 -10.70 1.43
CA GLY A 85 -4.67 -11.62 1.67
C GLY A 85 -5.57 -11.77 0.44
N SER A 86 -6.43 -12.79 0.47
CA SER A 86 -7.45 -12.96 -0.56
C SER A 86 -8.55 -11.91 -0.44
N TYR A 87 -9.06 -11.46 -1.57
CA TYR A 87 -10.18 -10.53 -1.66
C TYR A 87 -11.01 -10.78 -2.91
N LEU A 88 -12.29 -10.42 -2.83
CA LEU A 88 -13.23 -10.45 -3.95
C LEU A 88 -13.69 -9.03 -4.26
N GLY A 89 -13.40 -8.56 -5.45
CA GLY A 89 -13.88 -7.29 -5.98
C GLY A 89 -15.31 -7.45 -6.52
N LEU A 90 -16.14 -6.47 -6.28
CA LEU A 90 -17.54 -6.45 -6.72
C LEU A 90 -17.78 -5.26 -7.65
N GLY A 91 -18.44 -5.51 -8.77
CA GLY A 91 -18.81 -4.51 -9.76
C GLY A 91 -18.01 -4.58 -11.05
N ALA A 92 -18.33 -3.70 -12.00
CA ALA A 92 -17.65 -3.59 -13.27
C ALA A 92 -16.20 -3.12 -13.09
N GLY A 93 -15.25 -3.74 -13.79
CA GLY A 93 -13.81 -3.45 -13.68
C GLY A 93 -13.17 -3.87 -12.36
N ALA A 94 -13.89 -4.56 -11.48
CA ALA A 94 -13.33 -4.97 -10.19
C ALA A 94 -12.28 -6.08 -10.34
N VAL A 95 -11.21 -5.96 -9.56
CA VAL A 95 -10.15 -6.98 -9.49
C VAL A 95 -10.34 -7.82 -8.24
N SER A 96 -10.08 -9.10 -8.35
CA SER A 96 -10.11 -10.08 -7.27
C SER A 96 -8.79 -10.83 -7.20
N CYS A 97 -8.42 -11.32 -6.01
CA CYS A 97 -7.30 -12.23 -5.84
C CYS A 97 -7.66 -13.31 -4.83
N LEU A 98 -7.80 -14.55 -5.31
CA LEU A 98 -8.13 -15.70 -4.49
C LEU A 98 -7.01 -16.74 -4.58
N SER A 99 -6.33 -16.98 -3.47
CA SER A 99 -5.26 -17.99 -3.37
C SER A 99 -4.16 -17.86 -4.44
N GLY A 100 -3.90 -16.62 -4.91
CA GLY A 100 -2.89 -16.32 -5.94
C GLY A 100 -3.39 -16.40 -7.38
N PHE A 101 -4.66 -16.66 -7.59
CA PHE A 101 -5.32 -16.42 -8.85
C PHE A 101 -5.93 -15.01 -8.83
N ARG A 102 -5.42 -14.13 -9.70
CA ARG A 102 -5.92 -12.77 -9.89
C ARG A 102 -6.82 -12.74 -11.11
N PHE A 103 -7.98 -12.11 -11.01
CA PHE A 103 -8.89 -11.95 -12.13
C PHE A 103 -9.64 -10.62 -12.04
N SER A 104 -10.06 -10.12 -13.18
CA SER A 104 -10.89 -8.93 -13.29
C SER A 104 -12.26 -9.24 -13.88
N THR A 105 -13.21 -8.37 -13.61
CA THR A 105 -14.50 -8.37 -14.29
C THR A 105 -14.48 -7.41 -15.49
N VAL A 106 -15.46 -7.57 -16.39
CA VAL A 106 -15.67 -6.67 -17.52
C VAL A 106 -15.76 -5.22 -17.04
N ARG A 107 -15.00 -4.32 -17.68
CA ARG A 107 -14.79 -2.94 -17.22
C ARG A 107 -15.98 -2.03 -17.51
N GLU A 108 -16.65 -2.25 -18.64
CA GLU A 108 -17.77 -1.44 -19.10
C GLU A 108 -19.05 -1.82 -18.33
N PRO A 109 -19.77 -0.83 -17.73
CA PRO A 109 -20.93 -1.11 -16.88
C PRO A 109 -22.08 -1.84 -17.61
N GLU A 110 -22.42 -1.45 -18.83
CA GLU A 110 -23.52 -2.07 -19.57
C GLU A 110 -23.24 -3.55 -19.94
N PRO A 111 -22.08 -3.90 -20.56
CA PRO A 111 -21.71 -5.30 -20.77
C PRO A 111 -21.66 -6.13 -19.49
N PHE A 112 -21.08 -5.56 -18.42
CA PHE A 112 -21.05 -6.21 -17.09
C PHE A 112 -22.47 -6.54 -16.61
N ALA A 113 -23.37 -5.55 -16.59
CA ALA A 113 -24.75 -5.73 -16.17
C ALA A 113 -25.50 -6.76 -17.04
N GLY A 114 -25.26 -6.74 -18.35
CA GLY A 114 -25.86 -7.70 -19.29
C GLY A 114 -25.46 -9.15 -19.02
N LEU A 115 -24.20 -9.41 -18.66
CA LEU A 115 -23.73 -10.75 -18.27
C LEU A 115 -24.36 -11.19 -16.94
N VAL A 116 -24.37 -10.31 -15.94
CA VAL A 116 -24.98 -10.60 -14.63
C VAL A 116 -26.48 -10.94 -14.77
N GLN A 117 -27.21 -10.17 -15.59
CA GLN A 117 -28.65 -10.43 -15.84
C GLN A 117 -28.92 -11.79 -16.50
N LYS A 118 -27.99 -12.26 -17.34
CA LYS A 118 -28.06 -13.59 -17.98
C LYS A 118 -27.61 -14.73 -17.07
N GLY A 119 -27.07 -14.43 -15.87
CA GLY A 119 -26.46 -15.41 -14.98
C GLY A 119 -25.09 -15.91 -15.46
N GLU A 120 -24.45 -15.17 -16.39
CA GLU A 120 -23.13 -15.48 -16.91
C GLU A 120 -22.05 -14.80 -16.05
N PRO A 121 -20.89 -15.47 -15.80
CA PRO A 121 -19.80 -14.85 -15.06
C PRO A 121 -19.24 -13.64 -15.85
N PRO A 122 -19.20 -12.43 -15.25
CA PRO A 122 -18.71 -11.23 -15.96
C PRO A 122 -17.17 -11.12 -15.90
N LEU A 123 -16.46 -12.23 -16.17
CA LEU A 123 -15.01 -12.31 -16.13
C LEU A 123 -14.41 -11.78 -17.45
N ALA A 124 -13.35 -10.96 -17.32
CA ALA A 124 -12.58 -10.43 -18.44
C ALA A 124 -11.22 -11.12 -18.56
N GLU A 125 -10.38 -11.00 -17.55
CA GLU A 125 -9.02 -11.51 -17.53
C GLU A 125 -8.72 -12.26 -16.25
N GLY A 126 -7.76 -13.19 -16.32
CA GLY A 126 -7.28 -13.91 -15.13
C GLY A 126 -5.86 -14.43 -15.33
N GLU A 127 -5.10 -14.40 -14.26
CA GLU A 127 -3.72 -14.88 -14.23
C GLU A 127 -3.43 -15.68 -12.96
N CYS A 128 -2.56 -16.68 -13.10
CA CYS A 128 -1.99 -17.40 -11.96
C CYS A 128 -0.59 -16.86 -11.71
N LEU A 129 -0.41 -16.12 -10.62
CA LEU A 129 0.91 -15.57 -10.28
C LEU A 129 1.87 -16.68 -9.88
N PRO A 130 3.09 -16.73 -10.48
CA PRO A 130 4.15 -17.65 -10.06
C PRO A 130 4.50 -17.44 -8.57
N LEU A 131 4.99 -18.51 -7.92
CA LEU A 131 5.32 -18.47 -6.49
C LEU A 131 6.26 -17.31 -6.12
N ALA A 132 7.30 -17.08 -6.92
CA ALA A 132 8.26 -16.00 -6.71
C ALA A 132 7.60 -14.61 -6.79
N ALA A 133 6.70 -14.38 -7.75
CA ALA A 133 5.96 -13.12 -7.87
C ALA A 133 5.06 -12.90 -6.65
N ARG A 134 4.32 -13.92 -6.22
CA ARG A 134 3.48 -13.87 -5.00
C ARG A 134 4.30 -13.60 -3.73
N PHE A 135 5.51 -14.14 -3.65
CA PHE A 135 6.43 -13.89 -2.55
C PHE A 135 6.88 -12.42 -2.55
N ARG A 136 7.37 -11.91 -3.70
CA ARG A 136 7.79 -10.51 -3.85
C ARG A 136 6.66 -9.54 -3.52
N GLU A 137 5.46 -9.74 -4.08
CA GLU A 137 4.28 -8.95 -3.74
C GLU A 137 4.00 -8.95 -2.23
N SER A 138 4.08 -10.13 -1.58
CA SER A 138 3.84 -10.21 -0.14
C SER A 138 4.87 -9.44 0.68
N VAL A 139 6.14 -9.40 0.22
CA VAL A 139 7.17 -8.59 0.86
C VAL A 139 6.91 -7.10 0.63
N VAL A 140 6.70 -6.68 -0.61
CA VAL A 140 6.47 -5.28 -1.00
C VAL A 140 5.23 -4.71 -0.30
N MET A 141 4.11 -5.44 -0.33
CA MET A 141 2.89 -5.02 0.35
C MET A 141 3.06 -4.98 1.87
N GLY A 142 3.70 -6.00 2.45
CA GLY A 142 3.89 -6.09 3.89
C GLY A 142 4.82 -5.04 4.48
N LEU A 143 5.83 -4.59 3.73
CA LEU A 143 6.73 -3.50 4.12
C LEU A 143 6.03 -2.14 4.21
N ARG A 144 4.82 -1.99 3.69
CA ARG A 144 4.03 -0.77 3.87
C ARG A 144 3.49 -0.64 5.30
N MET A 145 3.38 -1.73 6.05
CA MET A 145 2.98 -1.70 7.46
C MET A 145 4.17 -1.31 8.37
N THR A 146 3.93 -0.52 9.38
CA THR A 146 4.96 -0.13 10.36
C THR A 146 5.45 -1.33 11.20
N GLU A 147 4.59 -2.33 11.43
CA GLU A 147 4.95 -3.60 12.04
C GLU A 147 5.82 -4.48 11.14
N GLY A 148 5.79 -4.20 9.82
CA GLY A 148 6.48 -4.99 8.80
C GLY A 148 5.82 -6.35 8.55
N ILE A 149 6.62 -7.30 8.05
CA ILE A 149 6.17 -8.63 7.66
C ILE A 149 6.94 -9.73 8.42
N SER A 150 6.20 -10.73 8.89
CA SER A 150 6.78 -11.89 9.58
C SER A 150 7.51 -12.81 8.60
N VAL A 151 8.81 -13.04 8.86
CA VAL A 151 9.66 -13.95 8.09
C VAL A 151 9.15 -15.39 8.20
N ALA A 152 8.75 -15.82 9.41
CA ALA A 152 8.20 -17.15 9.62
C ALA A 152 6.87 -17.36 8.87
N ARG A 153 6.04 -16.31 8.77
CA ARG A 153 4.81 -16.37 7.95
C ARG A 153 5.13 -16.54 6.47
N LEU A 154 6.11 -15.80 5.94
CA LEU A 154 6.56 -15.94 4.55
C LEU A 154 7.12 -17.34 4.29
N GLN A 155 7.98 -17.84 5.19
CA GLN A 155 8.54 -19.18 5.10
C GLN A 155 7.45 -20.26 5.08
N ARG A 156 6.44 -20.17 5.95
CA ARG A 156 5.32 -21.14 5.95
C ARG A 156 4.47 -21.04 4.69
N ARG A 157 4.26 -19.83 4.15
CA ARG A 157 3.35 -19.60 3.00
C ARG A 157 4.02 -19.96 1.66
N PHE A 158 5.32 -19.69 1.53
CA PHE A 158 6.05 -19.75 0.25
C PHE A 158 7.26 -20.68 0.25
N GLY A 159 7.70 -21.15 1.42
CA GLY A 159 8.98 -21.88 1.53
C GLY A 159 10.23 -20.98 1.36
N LEU A 160 10.03 -19.66 1.31
CA LEU A 160 11.06 -18.65 1.04
C LEU A 160 11.17 -17.67 2.22
N THR A 161 12.40 -17.16 2.44
CA THR A 161 12.67 -16.07 3.40
C THR A 161 13.26 -14.87 2.67
N PRO A 162 13.04 -13.63 3.16
CA PRO A 162 13.65 -12.45 2.55
C PRO A 162 15.19 -12.51 2.47
N PRO A 163 15.93 -12.93 3.52
CA PRO A 163 17.39 -13.09 3.39
C PRO A 163 17.79 -14.11 2.33
N GLY A 164 17.12 -15.26 2.28
CA GLY A 164 17.42 -16.30 1.31
C GLY A 164 17.10 -15.93 -0.13
N TYR A 165 16.08 -15.10 -0.32
CA TYR A 165 15.61 -14.69 -1.66
C TYR A 165 16.36 -13.47 -2.19
N TYR A 166 16.53 -12.41 -1.39
CA TYR A 166 17.13 -11.15 -1.82
C TYR A 166 18.65 -11.07 -1.58
N GLY A 167 19.20 -11.87 -0.65
CA GLY A 167 20.63 -11.94 -0.39
C GLY A 167 21.26 -10.57 -0.19
N LYS A 168 22.30 -10.27 -1.00
CA LYS A 168 23.07 -9.01 -0.92
C LYS A 168 22.21 -7.74 -1.04
N MET A 169 21.17 -7.76 -1.83
CA MET A 169 20.28 -6.59 -1.97
C MET A 169 19.65 -6.20 -0.63
N LEU A 170 19.18 -7.19 0.13
CA LEU A 170 18.62 -6.93 1.46
C LEU A 170 19.70 -6.46 2.44
N GLU A 171 20.90 -7.04 2.38
CA GLU A 171 22.05 -6.62 3.19
C GLU A 171 22.43 -5.15 2.91
N GLU A 172 22.45 -4.73 1.65
CA GLU A 172 22.70 -3.34 1.27
C GLU A 172 21.66 -2.39 1.85
N LEU A 173 20.36 -2.73 1.76
CA LEU A 173 19.28 -1.93 2.33
C LEU A 173 19.39 -1.82 3.87
N GLN A 174 19.84 -2.89 4.54
CA GLN A 174 20.10 -2.88 5.97
C GLN A 174 21.32 -2.01 6.31
N GLN A 175 22.40 -2.08 5.55
CA GLN A 175 23.61 -1.24 5.73
C GLN A 175 23.30 0.23 5.50
N GLN A 176 22.41 0.55 4.56
CA GLN A 176 21.90 1.91 4.34
C GLN A 176 20.96 2.38 5.45
N GLY A 177 20.59 1.52 6.39
CA GLY A 177 19.67 1.85 7.47
C GLY A 177 18.21 2.03 7.03
N LEU A 178 17.84 1.56 5.82
CA LEU A 178 16.49 1.75 5.27
C LEU A 178 15.51 0.66 5.69
N VAL A 179 16.02 -0.55 5.94
CA VAL A 179 15.22 -1.67 6.46
C VAL A 179 15.91 -2.29 7.68
N VAL A 180 15.13 -2.90 8.54
CA VAL A 180 15.62 -3.69 9.65
C VAL A 180 14.97 -5.06 9.65
N LEU A 181 15.81 -6.09 9.83
CA LEU A 181 15.38 -7.44 10.10
C LEU A 181 15.68 -7.73 11.57
N ALA A 182 14.64 -7.79 12.42
CA ALA A 182 14.76 -8.01 13.84
C ALA A 182 13.84 -9.16 14.26
N ALA A 183 14.43 -10.17 14.93
CA ALA A 183 13.73 -11.39 15.31
C ALA A 183 12.98 -12.03 14.10
N ASP A 184 11.66 -11.93 14.06
CA ASP A 184 10.82 -12.47 12.98
C ASP A 184 10.24 -11.39 12.06
N SER A 185 10.60 -10.10 12.24
CA SER A 185 10.01 -9.00 11.44
C SER A 185 11.04 -8.36 10.51
N LEU A 186 10.69 -8.25 9.22
CA LEU A 186 11.34 -7.36 8.27
C LEU A 186 10.45 -6.13 8.10
N ARG A 187 10.97 -4.93 8.36
CA ARG A 187 10.23 -3.67 8.27
C ARG A 187 11.10 -2.52 7.77
N LEU A 188 10.48 -1.48 7.27
CA LEU A 188 11.14 -0.20 7.03
C LEU A 188 11.55 0.43 8.37
N THR A 189 12.65 1.17 8.36
CA THR A 189 13.05 2.04 9.47
C THR A 189 12.36 3.40 9.36
N GLU A 190 12.51 4.26 10.36
CA GLU A 190 12.05 5.66 10.26
C GLU A 190 12.73 6.40 9.09
N ALA A 191 14.01 6.11 8.81
CA ALA A 191 14.72 6.65 7.64
C ALA A 191 14.25 6.02 6.31
N GLY A 192 13.76 4.79 6.33
CA GLY A 192 13.26 4.09 5.14
C GLY A 192 11.84 4.47 4.75
N LEU A 193 11.02 4.96 5.68
CA LEU A 193 9.62 5.29 5.42
C LEU A 193 9.44 6.43 4.42
N PRO A 194 10.17 7.57 4.49
CA PRO A 194 10.06 8.64 3.50
C PRO A 194 10.42 8.21 2.08
N VAL A 195 11.35 7.26 1.95
CA VAL A 195 11.82 6.72 0.66
C VAL A 195 11.27 5.32 0.36
N ALA A 196 10.14 4.97 0.97
CA ALA A 196 9.54 3.64 0.85
C ALA A 196 9.41 3.17 -0.60
N ASN A 197 8.92 4.01 -1.51
CA ASN A 197 8.76 3.64 -2.92
C ASN A 197 10.09 3.26 -3.58
N GLN A 198 11.20 3.93 -3.25
CA GLN A 198 12.53 3.60 -3.76
C GLN A 198 13.02 2.26 -3.20
N VAL A 199 12.80 2.00 -1.91
CA VAL A 199 13.14 0.72 -1.28
C VAL A 199 12.32 -0.42 -1.89
N LEU A 200 11.00 -0.24 -2.00
CA LEU A 200 10.08 -1.25 -2.53
C LEU A 200 10.38 -1.57 -4.00
N ALA A 201 10.73 -0.58 -4.82
CA ALA A 201 11.11 -0.77 -6.22
C ALA A 201 12.33 -1.69 -6.40
N ARG A 202 13.26 -1.72 -5.42
CA ARG A 202 14.41 -2.63 -5.44
C ARG A 202 14.05 -4.08 -5.11
N LEU A 203 12.87 -4.32 -4.53
CA LEU A 203 12.41 -5.63 -4.07
C LEU A 203 11.37 -6.30 -5.00
N VAL A 204 11.04 -5.66 -6.12
CA VAL A 204 10.09 -6.19 -7.13
C VAL A 204 10.70 -7.29 -8.01
#